data_3318e5aaae5452a4db576abd831ca9e4
#
_entry.id   3318e5aaae5452a4db576abd831ca9e4
#
_cell.length_a   1.000
_cell.length_b   1.000
_cell.length_c   1.000
_cell.angle_alpha   90.00
_cell.angle_beta   90.00
_cell.angle_gamma   90.00
#
_symmetry.space_group_name_H-M   'P 1'
#
loop_
_entity.id
_entity.type
_entity.pdbx_description
1 polymer ?
#
loop_
_entity_poly.entity_id
_entity_poly.type
_entity_poly.pdbx_seq_one_letter_code
_entity_poly.pdbx_strand_id
1 'polypeptide(L)'
;MGDTPPAANVLTDRLLRSWLRCRRKAWLDRHGDATKRRWSAHRNLMLDDQQRCFVALMPQKPAHGQAGCAAGAAAVVGLRLKGRGPGGELVEAHPPLLRRVSGRSRWGDFSYQPVLARQGRRMTREHQLPLALMALLLEQEQQAPVRDALVVGGGGMGRRPARDRVGLSTGLRKQLGEALRKLRVDLDRSDPPPLAADRRKCTLCSWRGLCNAEAAAEGHLSEVSGIGAKRREMLKELGIHGLQDLAAADPDRLAGQMERFGEQHGEVARTLVAQARCQRDGQPERLQNTHALPELMGAPGVLLYDIESDPDARHDFLHGFWRLPTQADGSWDISAARYQPLLVLAEHGEQRCWQRLDRYLAVHEGWPILHYGETESLALRRMAERQGVAEQQLKLLCARLVDVHARVRSHWRLPLNSYGLKAVAAWQGFRWSQNGVDGAHALLWWRQWQGDGPTRRGSANALGWIFTYNRDDCRATWAVADWLLRQTPCSSQSGDGGS
;
A
#
# COMPACT_ATOMS: atom_id res chain seq x y z
N MET A 1 12.99 6.11 -25.25
CA MET A 1 12.29 5.69 -26.48
C MET A 1 10.80 5.84 -26.22
N GLY A 2 10.16 6.79 -26.87
CA GLY A 2 8.72 7.05 -26.73
C GLY A 2 7.92 5.90 -27.30
N ASP A 3 7.15 5.22 -26.45
CA ASP A 3 6.17 4.20 -26.88
C ASP A 3 5.09 4.94 -27.71
N THR A 4 5.07 4.73 -29.01
CA THR A 4 3.93 5.10 -29.86
C THR A 4 2.68 4.40 -29.29
N PRO A 5 1.60 5.11 -29.00
CA PRO A 5 0.39 4.49 -28.45
C PRO A 5 -0.09 3.39 -29.43
N PRO A 6 -0.48 2.22 -28.92
CA PRO A 6 -1.02 1.16 -29.79
C PRO A 6 -2.26 1.68 -30.51
N ALA A 7 -2.46 1.24 -31.76
CA ALA A 7 -3.67 1.57 -32.53
C ALA A 7 -4.93 1.28 -31.71
N ALA A 8 -5.97 2.09 -31.86
CA ALA A 8 -7.17 2.10 -31.01
C ALA A 8 -7.82 0.70 -30.77
N ASN A 9 -7.61 -0.25 -31.66
CA ASN A 9 -8.23 -1.58 -31.63
C ASN A 9 -7.34 -2.72 -31.13
N VAL A 10 -6.09 -2.45 -30.66
CA VAL A 10 -5.14 -3.50 -30.21
C VAL A 10 -5.27 -3.72 -28.71
N LEU A 11 -5.48 -4.96 -28.29
CA LEU A 11 -5.47 -5.36 -26.89
C LEU A 11 -4.04 -5.77 -26.47
N THR A 12 -3.52 -5.12 -25.43
CA THR A 12 -2.14 -5.40 -24.96
C THR A 12 -2.15 -6.22 -23.67
N ASP A 13 -1.05 -6.94 -23.42
CA ASP A 13 -0.82 -7.63 -22.14
C ASP A 13 -0.89 -6.69 -20.94
N ARG A 14 -0.48 -5.43 -21.12
CA ARG A 14 -0.60 -4.37 -20.09
C ARG A 14 -2.05 -4.00 -19.81
N LEU A 15 -2.88 -3.83 -20.84
CA LEU A 15 -4.32 -3.58 -20.69
C LEU A 15 -5.04 -4.76 -20.05
N LEU A 16 -4.69 -5.99 -20.47
CA LEU A 16 -5.22 -7.20 -19.85
C LEU A 16 -4.91 -7.28 -18.36
N ARG A 17 -3.67 -7.00 -17.97
CA ARG A 17 -3.25 -6.94 -16.55
C ARG A 17 -4.00 -5.85 -15.80
N SER A 18 -4.14 -4.66 -16.38
CA SER A 18 -4.91 -3.57 -15.80
C SER A 18 -6.36 -3.94 -15.58
N TRP A 19 -7.00 -4.61 -16.55
CA TRP A 19 -8.39 -5.05 -16.50
C TRP A 19 -8.62 -6.13 -15.42
N LEU A 20 -7.71 -7.10 -15.30
CA LEU A 20 -7.75 -8.13 -14.26
C LEU A 20 -7.70 -7.53 -12.86
N ARG A 21 -6.98 -6.43 -12.70
CA ARG A 21 -6.91 -5.69 -11.45
C ARG A 21 -8.13 -4.81 -11.20
N CYS A 22 -8.58 -4.07 -12.23
CA CYS A 22 -9.72 -3.18 -12.18
C CYS A 22 -10.17 -2.85 -13.61
N ARG A 23 -11.45 -3.14 -13.96
CA ARG A 23 -12.02 -2.87 -15.27
C ARG A 23 -11.92 -1.39 -15.65
N ARG A 24 -12.27 -0.49 -14.70
CA ARG A 24 -12.16 0.95 -14.84
C ARG A 24 -10.72 1.41 -15.09
N LYS A 25 -9.73 0.80 -14.42
CA LYS A 25 -8.31 1.11 -14.67
C LYS A 25 -7.92 0.83 -16.12
N ALA A 26 -8.33 -0.29 -16.70
CA ALA A 26 -8.02 -0.59 -18.10
C ALA A 26 -8.66 0.43 -19.05
N TRP A 27 -9.89 0.82 -18.79
CA TRP A 27 -10.58 1.85 -19.57
C TRP A 27 -9.84 3.20 -19.48
N LEU A 28 -9.47 3.64 -18.26
CA LEU A 28 -8.69 4.86 -18.05
C LEU A 28 -7.28 4.78 -18.64
N ASP A 29 -6.64 3.61 -18.64
CA ASP A 29 -5.33 3.41 -19.28
C ASP A 29 -5.42 3.59 -20.81
N ARG A 30 -6.60 3.40 -21.43
CA ARG A 30 -6.87 3.59 -22.86
C ARG A 30 -7.38 4.99 -23.19
N HIS A 31 -8.37 5.48 -22.43
CA HIS A 31 -9.18 6.66 -22.76
C HIS A 31 -8.94 7.84 -21.81
N GLY A 32 -8.33 7.59 -20.65
CA GLY A 32 -8.17 8.62 -19.62
C GLY A 32 -7.12 9.67 -19.99
N ASP A 33 -7.32 10.88 -19.45
CA ASP A 33 -6.37 11.98 -19.57
C ASP A 33 -5.05 11.63 -18.84
N ALA A 34 -3.98 11.45 -19.62
CA ALA A 34 -2.66 11.08 -19.12
C ALA A 34 -2.10 12.07 -18.09
N THR A 35 -2.50 13.34 -18.13
CA THR A 35 -2.06 14.38 -17.18
C THR A 35 -2.58 14.16 -15.76
N LYS A 36 -3.70 13.45 -15.63
CA LYS A 36 -4.31 13.07 -14.35
C LYS A 36 -3.72 11.79 -13.77
N ARG A 37 -2.84 11.11 -14.51
CA ARG A 37 -2.20 9.87 -14.07
C ARG A 37 -1.02 10.18 -13.16
N ARG A 38 -1.04 9.64 -11.93
CA ARG A 38 0.02 9.82 -10.94
C ARG A 38 0.71 8.49 -10.66
N TRP A 39 2.03 8.46 -10.85
CA TRP A 39 2.83 7.30 -10.52
C TRP A 39 3.37 7.42 -9.10
N SER A 40 3.24 6.35 -8.32
CA SER A 40 3.80 6.26 -6.97
C SER A 40 5.23 5.68 -7.00
N ALA A 41 6.01 5.94 -5.95
CA ALA A 41 7.33 5.33 -5.75
C ALA A 41 7.26 3.80 -5.73
N HIS A 42 6.13 3.22 -5.32
CA HIS A 42 5.89 1.78 -5.36
C HIS A 42 6.09 1.17 -6.76
N ARG A 43 5.80 1.92 -7.82
CA ARG A 43 6.08 1.46 -9.19
C ARG A 43 7.58 1.26 -9.42
N ASN A 44 8.41 2.16 -8.95
CA ASN A 44 9.87 2.05 -9.09
C ASN A 44 10.40 0.87 -8.28
N LEU A 45 9.92 0.70 -7.04
CA LEU A 45 10.22 -0.48 -6.23
C LEU A 45 9.86 -1.78 -6.94
N MET A 46 8.67 -1.82 -7.58
CA MET A 46 8.24 -2.98 -8.35
C MET A 46 9.16 -3.28 -9.55
N LEU A 47 9.61 -2.25 -10.26
CA LEU A 47 10.53 -2.41 -11.40
C LEU A 47 11.92 -2.88 -10.94
N ASP A 48 12.43 -2.34 -9.84
CA ASP A 48 13.71 -2.75 -9.24
C ASP A 48 13.66 -4.21 -8.76
N ASP A 49 12.58 -4.62 -8.10
CA ASP A 49 12.36 -6.00 -7.68
C ASP A 49 12.29 -6.95 -8.88
N GLN A 50 11.59 -6.55 -9.93
CA GLN A 50 11.52 -7.30 -11.18
C GLN A 50 12.90 -7.50 -11.78
N GLN A 51 13.69 -6.44 -11.87
CA GLN A 51 15.04 -6.50 -12.40
C GLN A 51 15.94 -7.41 -11.56
N ARG A 52 15.90 -7.28 -10.23
CA ARG A 52 16.65 -8.18 -9.31
C ARG A 52 16.28 -9.64 -9.52
N CYS A 53 14.99 -9.95 -9.64
CA CYS A 53 14.53 -11.31 -9.92
C CYS A 53 15.07 -11.85 -11.26
N PHE A 54 15.11 -11.02 -12.29
CA PHE A 54 15.63 -11.43 -13.61
C PHE A 54 17.15 -11.61 -13.61
N VAL A 55 17.90 -10.73 -12.96
CA VAL A 55 19.37 -10.88 -12.81
C VAL A 55 19.71 -12.14 -12.01
N ALA A 56 18.97 -12.44 -10.93
CA ALA A 56 19.16 -13.66 -10.15
C ALA A 56 18.80 -14.94 -10.91
N LEU A 57 17.87 -14.86 -11.87
CA LEU A 57 17.52 -15.97 -12.75
C LEU A 57 18.56 -16.15 -13.88
N MET A 58 18.99 -15.03 -14.47
CA MET A 58 19.86 -14.95 -15.67
C MET A 58 20.96 -13.91 -15.41
N PRO A 59 22.11 -14.33 -14.83
CA PRO A 59 23.19 -13.40 -14.49
C PRO A 59 23.86 -12.74 -15.71
N GLN A 60 23.75 -13.39 -16.89
CA GLN A 60 24.30 -12.84 -18.12
C GLN A 60 23.41 -11.73 -18.66
N LYS A 61 24.04 -10.70 -19.29
CA LYS A 61 23.30 -9.62 -19.93
C LYS A 61 22.39 -10.16 -21.03
N PRO A 62 21.09 -9.90 -21.01
CA PRO A 62 20.16 -10.39 -22.03
C PRO A 62 20.43 -9.72 -23.39
N ALA A 63 20.24 -10.48 -24.46
CA ALA A 63 20.22 -9.95 -25.82
C ALA A 63 18.91 -9.21 -26.11
N HIS A 64 18.83 -8.48 -27.22
CA HIS A 64 17.69 -7.62 -27.54
C HIS A 64 16.93 -8.11 -28.78
N GLY A 65 15.60 -8.11 -28.68
CA GLY A 65 14.69 -8.26 -29.80
C GLY A 65 14.82 -9.57 -30.58
N GLN A 66 14.37 -9.56 -31.83
CA GLN A 66 14.33 -10.72 -32.70
C GLN A 66 15.75 -11.24 -33.07
N ALA A 67 16.73 -10.33 -33.20
CA ALA A 67 18.12 -10.73 -33.46
C ALA A 67 18.69 -11.58 -32.31
N GLY A 68 18.36 -11.24 -31.05
CA GLY A 68 18.75 -12.03 -29.89
C GLY A 68 18.13 -13.43 -29.89
N CYS A 69 16.84 -13.54 -30.31
CA CYS A 69 16.19 -14.83 -30.47
C CYS A 69 16.85 -15.68 -31.58
N ALA A 70 17.10 -15.08 -32.74
CA ALA A 70 17.74 -15.78 -33.87
C ALA A 70 19.16 -16.25 -33.55
N ALA A 71 19.92 -15.50 -32.76
CA ALA A 71 21.26 -15.88 -32.29
C ALA A 71 21.23 -16.92 -31.16
N GLY A 72 20.10 -17.39 -30.69
CA GLY A 72 19.98 -18.38 -29.63
C GLY A 72 20.47 -17.92 -28.27
N ALA A 73 20.38 -16.63 -27.97
CA ALA A 73 20.79 -16.08 -26.68
C ALA A 73 20.06 -16.75 -25.51
N ALA A 74 20.74 -16.95 -24.38
CA ALA A 74 20.17 -17.61 -23.20
C ALA A 74 18.97 -16.82 -22.62
N ALA A 75 19.03 -15.49 -22.75
CA ALA A 75 17.96 -14.58 -22.33
C ALA A 75 17.77 -13.47 -23.36
N VAL A 76 16.51 -13.07 -23.62
CA VAL A 76 16.16 -12.02 -24.57
C VAL A 76 15.15 -11.06 -23.94
N VAL A 77 15.32 -9.77 -24.15
CA VAL A 77 14.41 -8.70 -23.74
C VAL A 77 14.00 -7.85 -24.95
N GLY A 78 12.98 -7.02 -24.80
CA GLY A 78 12.59 -6.05 -25.83
C GLY A 78 11.95 -6.64 -27.08
N LEU A 79 11.50 -7.91 -27.03
CA LEU A 79 10.72 -8.49 -28.13
C LEU A 79 9.28 -7.98 -28.06
N ARG A 80 8.77 -7.52 -29.18
CA ARG A 80 7.39 -7.08 -29.36
C ARG A 80 6.64 -8.11 -30.20
N LEU A 81 5.71 -8.80 -29.59
CA LEU A 81 4.91 -9.85 -30.22
C LEU A 81 3.56 -9.28 -30.66
N LYS A 82 3.16 -9.53 -31.92
CA LYS A 82 1.86 -9.12 -32.46
C LYS A 82 1.19 -10.32 -33.13
N GLY A 83 -0.11 -10.36 -33.06
CA GLY A 83 -0.87 -11.44 -33.69
C GLY A 83 -2.36 -11.37 -33.43
N ARG A 84 -3.02 -12.51 -33.54
CA ARG A 84 -4.46 -12.64 -33.26
C ARG A 84 -4.70 -13.46 -32.00
N GLY A 85 -5.61 -12.98 -31.18
CA GLY A 85 -6.14 -13.70 -30.03
C GLY A 85 -7.08 -14.83 -30.43
N PRO A 86 -7.57 -15.63 -29.44
CA PRO A 86 -8.45 -16.79 -29.71
C PRO A 86 -9.78 -16.41 -30.37
N GLY A 87 -10.28 -15.21 -30.23
CA GLY A 87 -11.49 -14.68 -30.85
C GLY A 87 -11.23 -13.82 -32.10
N GLY A 88 -10.00 -13.85 -32.64
CA GLY A 88 -9.61 -13.06 -33.81
C GLY A 88 -9.22 -11.60 -33.50
N GLU A 89 -9.23 -11.19 -32.25
CA GLU A 89 -8.84 -9.85 -31.81
C GLU A 89 -7.37 -9.57 -32.16
N LEU A 90 -7.08 -8.32 -32.55
CA LEU A 90 -5.69 -7.87 -32.67
C LEU A 90 -5.08 -7.74 -31.26
N VAL A 91 -4.02 -8.47 -31.03
CA VAL A 91 -3.34 -8.52 -29.73
C VAL A 91 -1.85 -8.24 -29.85
N GLU A 92 -1.29 -7.66 -28.79
CA GLU A 92 0.13 -7.37 -28.69
C GLU A 92 0.64 -7.69 -27.28
N ALA A 93 1.84 -8.23 -27.15
CA ALA A 93 2.48 -8.50 -25.88
C ALA A 93 3.96 -8.12 -25.90
N HIS A 94 4.42 -7.70 -24.72
CA HIS A 94 5.82 -7.34 -24.47
C HIS A 94 6.37 -8.19 -23.34
N PRO A 95 6.85 -9.42 -23.63
CA PRO A 95 7.50 -10.24 -22.61
C PRO A 95 8.65 -9.46 -21.96
N PRO A 96 8.65 -9.27 -20.64
CA PRO A 96 9.74 -8.55 -19.98
C PRO A 96 11.05 -9.33 -20.03
N LEU A 97 10.98 -10.67 -20.15
CA LEU A 97 12.12 -11.56 -20.35
C LEU A 97 11.64 -12.82 -21.09
N LEU A 98 12.41 -13.26 -22.07
CA LEU A 98 12.34 -14.58 -22.65
C LEU A 98 13.55 -15.39 -22.22
N ARG A 99 13.34 -16.64 -21.82
CA ARG A 99 14.39 -17.59 -21.46
C ARG A 99 14.45 -18.70 -22.52
N ARG A 100 15.67 -19.00 -23.01
CA ARG A 100 15.90 -20.16 -23.88
C ARG A 100 15.64 -21.46 -23.13
N VAL A 101 14.97 -22.38 -23.81
CA VAL A 101 14.66 -23.74 -23.33
C VAL A 101 14.95 -24.74 -24.43
N SER A 102 15.07 -26.04 -24.08
CA SER A 102 15.17 -27.10 -25.04
C SER A 102 13.92 -27.22 -25.88
N GLY A 103 14.07 -27.53 -27.16
CA GLY A 103 12.98 -27.66 -28.13
C GLY A 103 13.49 -27.32 -29.51
N ARG A 104 12.60 -27.34 -30.51
CA ARG A 104 12.89 -26.89 -31.87
C ARG A 104 11.96 -25.78 -32.25
N SER A 105 12.46 -24.73 -32.87
CA SER A 105 11.70 -23.60 -33.36
C SER A 105 12.22 -23.14 -34.72
N ARG A 106 11.63 -22.11 -35.30
CA ARG A 106 12.16 -21.53 -36.54
C ARG A 106 13.58 -20.97 -36.42
N TRP A 107 14.08 -20.78 -35.18
CA TRP A 107 15.37 -20.22 -34.90
C TRP A 107 16.48 -21.31 -34.72
N GLY A 108 16.10 -22.59 -34.62
CA GLY A 108 17.04 -23.70 -34.45
C GLY A 108 16.58 -24.77 -33.46
N ASP A 109 17.52 -25.55 -32.94
CA ASP A 109 17.26 -26.63 -31.99
C ASP A 109 17.06 -26.11 -30.53
N PHE A 110 16.37 -25.02 -30.40
CA PHE A 110 15.95 -24.41 -29.15
C PHE A 110 14.65 -23.65 -29.35
N SER A 111 13.99 -23.35 -28.26
CA SER A 111 12.81 -22.49 -28.21
C SER A 111 12.87 -21.52 -27.02
N TYR A 112 11.90 -20.62 -26.91
CA TYR A 112 11.82 -19.67 -25.80
C TYR A 112 10.53 -19.85 -25.01
N GLN A 113 10.58 -19.49 -23.73
CA GLN A 113 9.42 -19.34 -22.87
C GLN A 113 9.39 -17.95 -22.22
N PRO A 114 8.20 -17.37 -22.00
CA PRO A 114 8.08 -16.07 -21.35
C PRO A 114 8.28 -16.19 -19.84
N VAL A 115 8.89 -15.16 -19.24
CA VAL A 115 9.13 -15.05 -17.81
C VAL A 115 8.53 -13.75 -17.31
N LEU A 116 7.75 -13.81 -16.21
CA LEU A 116 7.28 -12.65 -15.45
C LEU A 116 7.89 -12.64 -14.06
N ALA A 117 8.12 -11.44 -13.54
CA ALA A 117 8.38 -11.27 -12.11
C ALA A 117 7.08 -10.91 -11.37
N ARG A 118 6.95 -11.39 -10.14
CA ARG A 118 5.86 -11.04 -9.23
C ARG A 118 6.38 -10.46 -7.92
N GLN A 119 5.60 -9.56 -7.36
CA GLN A 119 5.72 -9.20 -5.96
C GLN A 119 4.81 -10.11 -5.11
N GLY A 120 5.21 -10.35 -3.87
CA GLY A 120 4.45 -11.20 -2.96
C GLY A 120 4.54 -12.69 -3.29
N ARG A 121 3.83 -13.50 -2.48
CA ARG A 121 3.98 -14.98 -2.51
C ARG A 121 2.94 -15.69 -3.37
N ARG A 122 1.79 -15.07 -3.64
CA ARG A 122 0.68 -15.73 -4.33
C ARG A 122 0.70 -15.48 -5.83
N MET A 123 0.59 -16.56 -6.60
CA MET A 123 0.26 -16.48 -8.01
C MET A 123 -1.22 -16.17 -8.19
N THR A 124 -1.53 -15.24 -9.10
CA THR A 124 -2.90 -14.79 -9.39
C THR A 124 -3.15 -14.80 -10.88
N ARG A 125 -4.41 -14.62 -11.29
CA ARG A 125 -4.78 -14.46 -12.71
C ARG A 125 -4.07 -13.26 -13.37
N GLU A 126 -3.69 -12.25 -12.61
CA GLU A 126 -2.91 -11.09 -13.10
C GLU A 126 -1.50 -11.49 -13.61
N HIS A 127 -1.01 -12.67 -13.23
CA HIS A 127 0.23 -13.25 -13.75
C HIS A 127 -0.04 -14.29 -14.85
N GLN A 128 -1.02 -15.17 -14.63
CA GLN A 128 -1.29 -16.32 -15.51
C GLN A 128 -1.83 -15.92 -16.88
N LEU A 129 -2.83 -15.02 -16.94
CA LEU A 129 -3.45 -14.67 -18.22
C LEU A 129 -2.55 -13.81 -19.12
N PRO A 130 -1.78 -12.81 -18.64
CA PRO A 130 -0.78 -12.16 -19.47
C PRO A 130 0.31 -13.11 -19.98
N LEU A 131 0.77 -14.08 -19.17
CA LEU A 131 1.69 -15.10 -19.62
C LEU A 131 1.08 -15.99 -20.71
N ALA A 132 -0.18 -16.37 -20.58
CA ALA A 132 -0.88 -17.13 -21.61
C ALA A 132 -1.01 -16.35 -22.93
N LEU A 133 -1.21 -15.02 -22.87
CA LEU A 133 -1.19 -14.16 -24.06
C LEU A 133 0.20 -14.07 -24.68
N MET A 134 1.24 -13.86 -23.87
CA MET A 134 2.63 -13.83 -24.33
C MET A 134 3.04 -15.16 -24.99
N ALA A 135 2.63 -16.28 -24.39
CA ALA A 135 2.92 -17.59 -24.92
C ALA A 135 2.20 -17.86 -26.25
N LEU A 136 0.91 -17.51 -26.35
CA LEU A 136 0.12 -17.64 -27.59
C LEU A 136 0.80 -16.89 -28.75
N LEU A 137 1.24 -15.66 -28.51
CA LEU A 137 1.91 -14.88 -29.54
C LEU A 137 3.35 -15.36 -29.81
N LEU A 138 4.04 -15.85 -28.80
CA LEU A 138 5.37 -16.43 -28.96
C LEU A 138 5.33 -17.72 -29.77
N GLU A 139 4.28 -18.55 -29.62
CA GLU A 139 4.04 -19.74 -30.46
C GLU A 139 3.90 -19.37 -31.93
N GLN A 140 3.14 -18.31 -32.21
CA GLN A 140 2.99 -17.82 -33.60
C GLN A 140 4.34 -17.31 -34.15
N GLU A 141 5.10 -16.58 -33.32
CA GLU A 141 6.37 -15.98 -33.71
C GLU A 141 7.48 -17.03 -33.88
N GLN A 142 7.62 -17.97 -32.96
CA GLN A 142 8.69 -18.99 -33.00
C GLN A 142 8.33 -20.27 -33.78
N GLN A 143 7.08 -20.38 -34.25
CA GLN A 143 6.54 -21.57 -34.95
C GLN A 143 6.77 -22.87 -34.16
N ALA A 144 6.62 -22.79 -32.84
CA ALA A 144 6.81 -23.90 -31.92
C ALA A 144 5.96 -23.74 -30.67
N PRO A 145 5.44 -24.83 -30.09
CA PRO A 145 4.55 -24.75 -28.92
C PRO A 145 5.29 -24.23 -27.68
N VAL A 146 4.60 -23.42 -26.86
CA VAL A 146 5.03 -23.01 -25.53
C VAL A 146 4.19 -23.77 -24.50
N ARG A 147 4.74 -24.78 -23.88
CA ARG A 147 4.02 -25.67 -22.95
C ARG A 147 3.84 -25.04 -21.57
N ASP A 148 4.82 -24.25 -21.15
CA ASP A 148 4.81 -23.56 -19.86
C ASP A 148 5.48 -22.21 -19.94
N ALA A 149 5.24 -21.41 -18.93
CA ALA A 149 5.84 -20.12 -18.68
C ALA A 149 6.39 -20.08 -17.25
N LEU A 150 7.23 -19.11 -16.93
CA LEU A 150 7.86 -19.00 -15.63
C LEU A 150 7.43 -17.70 -14.92
N VAL A 151 7.12 -17.81 -13.62
CA VAL A 151 6.97 -16.65 -12.72
C VAL A 151 8.07 -16.70 -11.68
N VAL A 152 8.86 -15.63 -11.58
CA VAL A 152 9.91 -15.49 -10.58
C VAL A 152 9.53 -14.43 -9.56
N GLY A 153 9.87 -14.62 -8.28
CA GLY A 153 9.58 -13.63 -7.26
C GLY A 153 9.56 -14.16 -5.85
N GLY A 154 9.31 -13.30 -4.89
CA GLY A 154 9.19 -13.65 -3.47
C GLY A 154 10.52 -13.97 -2.76
N GLY A 155 11.66 -13.66 -3.37
CA GLY A 155 12.97 -13.65 -2.72
C GLY A 155 13.16 -12.27 -2.06
N GLY A 156 12.99 -12.18 -0.72
CA GLY A 156 13.49 -11.03 0.01
C GLY A 156 15.01 -10.93 -0.07
N MET A 157 15.61 -9.83 0.42
CA MET A 157 17.07 -9.67 0.45
C MET A 157 17.75 -10.93 1.01
N GLY A 158 18.74 -11.45 0.27
CA GLY A 158 19.49 -12.65 0.64
C GLY A 158 18.83 -14.01 0.34
N ARG A 159 17.59 -14.05 -0.20
CA ARG A 159 16.92 -15.31 -0.58
C ARG A 159 16.86 -15.46 -2.10
N ARG A 160 17.09 -16.65 -2.60
CA ARG A 160 16.87 -16.95 -4.04
C ARG A 160 15.38 -16.76 -4.37
N PRO A 161 15.04 -16.08 -5.49
CA PRO A 161 13.66 -15.95 -5.93
C PRO A 161 13.01 -17.32 -6.15
N ALA A 162 11.77 -17.46 -5.69
CA ALA A 162 10.95 -18.62 -6.00
C ALA A 162 10.72 -18.69 -7.52
N ARG A 163 10.66 -19.90 -8.06
CA ARG A 163 10.44 -20.19 -9.50
C ARG A 163 9.20 -21.05 -9.62
N ASP A 164 8.11 -20.43 -10.06
CA ASP A 164 6.83 -21.13 -10.23
C ASP A 164 6.56 -21.34 -11.72
N ARG A 165 6.36 -22.59 -12.14
CA ARG A 165 5.96 -22.92 -13.52
C ARG A 165 4.45 -22.73 -13.66
N VAL A 166 4.04 -22.14 -14.75
CA VAL A 166 2.65 -21.95 -15.17
C VAL A 166 2.41 -22.83 -16.41
N GLY A 167 1.74 -23.94 -16.22
CA GLY A 167 1.30 -24.80 -17.35
C GLY A 167 0.26 -24.08 -18.20
N LEU A 168 0.49 -24.02 -19.50
CA LEU A 168 -0.39 -23.34 -20.45
C LEU A 168 -1.48 -24.28 -20.96
N SER A 169 -2.31 -24.75 -20.04
CA SER A 169 -3.41 -25.69 -20.32
C SER A 169 -4.48 -25.13 -21.26
N THR A 170 -5.23 -26.00 -21.89
CA THR A 170 -6.41 -25.62 -22.71
C THR A 170 -7.42 -24.80 -21.91
N GLY A 171 -7.62 -25.14 -20.62
CA GLY A 171 -8.49 -24.38 -19.73
C GLY A 171 -8.01 -22.94 -19.51
N LEU A 172 -6.68 -22.71 -19.32
CA LEU A 172 -6.13 -21.37 -19.19
C LEU A 172 -6.25 -20.56 -20.48
N ARG A 173 -6.06 -21.20 -21.64
CA ARG A 173 -6.25 -20.57 -22.96
C ARG A 173 -7.71 -20.17 -23.21
N LYS A 174 -8.68 -21.00 -22.80
CA LYS A 174 -10.10 -20.66 -22.84
C LYS A 174 -10.40 -19.44 -21.96
N GLN A 175 -9.88 -19.43 -20.73
CA GLN A 175 -10.02 -18.27 -19.82
C GLN A 175 -9.40 -16.99 -20.40
N LEU A 176 -8.27 -17.09 -21.12
CA LEU A 176 -7.69 -15.95 -21.84
C LEU A 176 -8.64 -15.40 -22.88
N GLY A 177 -9.24 -16.25 -23.73
CA GLY A 177 -10.21 -15.82 -24.75
C GLY A 177 -11.42 -15.12 -24.16
N GLU A 178 -11.98 -15.67 -23.07
CA GLU A 178 -13.07 -15.03 -22.35
C GLU A 178 -12.68 -13.68 -21.75
N ALA A 179 -11.47 -13.57 -21.19
CA ALA A 179 -10.95 -12.33 -20.61
C ALA A 179 -10.73 -11.26 -21.68
N LEU A 180 -10.15 -11.59 -22.83
CA LEU A 180 -9.94 -10.67 -23.96
C LEU A 180 -11.26 -10.15 -24.51
N ARG A 181 -12.25 -11.02 -24.69
CA ARG A 181 -13.59 -10.63 -25.13
C ARG A 181 -14.25 -9.65 -24.15
N LYS A 182 -14.21 -9.95 -22.84
CA LYS A 182 -14.76 -9.05 -21.80
C LYS A 182 -13.99 -7.73 -21.72
N LEU A 183 -12.66 -7.77 -21.82
CA LEU A 183 -11.82 -6.57 -21.87
C LEU A 183 -12.22 -5.68 -23.03
N ARG A 184 -12.42 -6.25 -24.23
CA ARG A 184 -12.88 -5.51 -25.41
C ARG A 184 -14.20 -4.81 -25.16
N VAL A 185 -15.20 -5.53 -24.67
CA VAL A 185 -16.52 -4.96 -24.33
C VAL A 185 -16.41 -3.78 -23.36
N ASP A 186 -15.51 -3.89 -22.34
CA ASP A 186 -15.32 -2.80 -21.40
C ASP A 186 -14.57 -1.60 -22.01
N LEU A 187 -13.66 -1.83 -22.93
CA LEU A 187 -12.91 -0.75 -23.61
C LEU A 187 -13.75 -0.04 -24.68
N ASP A 188 -14.74 -0.72 -25.27
CA ASP A 188 -15.63 -0.15 -26.29
C ASP A 188 -16.77 0.70 -25.68
N ARG A 189 -16.86 0.80 -24.34
CA ARG A 189 -17.84 1.66 -23.66
C ARG A 189 -17.51 3.14 -23.86
N SER A 190 -18.55 3.97 -24.00
CA SER A 190 -18.42 5.45 -23.98
C SER A 190 -17.93 5.98 -22.63
N ASP A 191 -18.40 5.36 -21.54
CA ASP A 191 -18.15 5.78 -20.18
C ASP A 191 -17.32 4.78 -19.40
N PRO A 192 -16.50 5.25 -18.44
CA PRO A 192 -15.68 4.36 -17.64
C PRO A 192 -16.55 3.40 -16.83
N PRO A 193 -16.17 2.12 -16.70
CA PRO A 193 -16.82 1.21 -15.77
C PRO A 193 -16.93 1.82 -14.36
N PRO A 194 -17.94 1.46 -13.55
CA PRO A 194 -18.14 2.03 -12.22
C PRO A 194 -16.93 1.83 -11.31
N LEU A 195 -16.84 2.65 -10.27
CA LEU A 195 -15.79 2.57 -9.25
C LEU A 195 -15.70 1.15 -8.67
N ALA A 196 -14.47 0.68 -8.46
CA ALA A 196 -14.24 -0.66 -7.94
C ALA A 196 -14.92 -0.86 -6.57
N ALA A 197 -15.52 -2.03 -6.38
CA ALA A 197 -16.15 -2.39 -5.11
C ALA A 197 -15.14 -2.44 -3.97
N ASP A 198 -13.99 -3.08 -4.17
CA ASP A 198 -12.89 -3.10 -3.23
C ASP A 198 -11.83 -2.05 -3.61
N ARG A 199 -11.89 -0.91 -2.92
CA ARG A 199 -10.95 0.20 -3.17
C ARG A 199 -9.61 0.07 -2.46
N ARG A 200 -9.39 -0.96 -1.64
CA ARG A 200 -8.07 -1.25 -1.06
C ARG A 200 -7.01 -1.43 -2.14
N LYS A 201 -7.38 -2.02 -3.27
CA LYS A 201 -6.50 -2.15 -4.44
C LYS A 201 -6.14 -0.81 -5.11
N CYS A 202 -6.90 0.25 -4.83
CA CYS A 202 -6.67 1.57 -5.40
C CYS A 202 -5.48 2.31 -4.76
N THR A 203 -5.01 1.89 -3.60
CA THR A 203 -3.88 2.52 -2.87
C THR A 203 -2.64 2.69 -3.75
N LEU A 204 -2.35 1.71 -4.61
CA LEU A 204 -1.20 1.70 -5.51
C LEU A 204 -1.58 2.01 -6.97
N CYS A 205 -2.81 2.47 -7.22
CA CYS A 205 -3.30 2.74 -8.57
C CYS A 205 -2.89 4.13 -9.03
N SER A 206 -2.36 4.23 -10.26
CA SER A 206 -1.98 5.52 -10.86
C SER A 206 -3.16 6.46 -11.12
N TRP A 207 -4.39 5.96 -11.12
CA TRP A 207 -5.64 6.71 -11.28
C TRP A 207 -6.35 7.01 -9.96
N ARG A 208 -5.69 6.72 -8.82
CA ARG A 208 -6.28 6.88 -7.49
C ARG A 208 -6.85 8.28 -7.27
N GLY A 209 -6.09 9.32 -7.64
CA GLY A 209 -6.52 10.71 -7.45
C GLY A 209 -7.84 11.01 -8.15
N LEU A 210 -7.97 10.63 -9.42
CA LEU A 210 -9.19 10.80 -10.20
C LEU A 210 -10.38 10.05 -9.58
N CYS A 211 -10.19 8.75 -9.29
CA CYS A 211 -11.25 7.92 -8.71
C CYS A 211 -11.64 8.34 -7.29
N ASN A 212 -10.72 8.90 -6.51
CA ASN A 212 -11.05 9.42 -5.17
C ASN A 212 -11.86 10.71 -5.26
N ALA A 213 -11.48 11.64 -6.16
CA ALA A 213 -12.23 12.86 -6.36
C ALA A 213 -13.67 12.58 -6.82
N GLU A 214 -13.86 11.63 -7.72
CA GLU A 214 -15.19 11.20 -8.18
C GLU A 214 -16.00 10.55 -7.05
N ALA A 215 -15.39 9.62 -6.29
CA ALA A 215 -16.06 8.98 -5.17
C ALA A 215 -16.50 9.99 -4.09
N ALA A 216 -15.67 10.99 -3.83
CA ALA A 216 -16.01 12.05 -2.88
C ALA A 216 -17.17 12.93 -3.42
N ALA A 217 -17.13 13.32 -4.71
CA ALA A 217 -18.18 14.10 -5.34
C ALA A 217 -19.54 13.39 -5.38
N GLU A 218 -19.54 12.09 -5.60
CA GLU A 218 -20.75 11.25 -5.61
C GLU A 218 -21.25 10.85 -4.22
N GLY A 219 -20.51 11.16 -3.15
CA GLY A 219 -20.82 10.66 -1.80
C GLY A 219 -20.82 9.12 -1.74
N HIS A 220 -19.90 8.49 -2.46
CA HIS A 220 -19.86 7.04 -2.62
C HIS A 220 -19.63 6.33 -1.29
N LEU A 221 -20.36 5.23 -1.01
CA LEU A 221 -20.29 4.49 0.25
C LEU A 221 -18.87 4.03 0.66
N SER A 222 -17.94 3.92 -0.30
CA SER A 222 -16.53 3.59 0.03
C SER A 222 -15.79 4.72 0.73
N GLU A 223 -16.34 5.92 0.73
CA GLU A 223 -15.81 7.08 1.45
C GLU A 223 -16.30 7.12 2.91
N VAL A 224 -17.23 6.25 3.31
CA VAL A 224 -17.64 6.11 4.70
C VAL A 224 -16.72 5.15 5.43
N SER A 225 -16.10 5.61 6.52
CA SER A 225 -15.22 4.76 7.34
C SER A 225 -15.97 3.53 7.86
N GLY A 226 -15.35 2.35 7.75
CA GLY A 226 -15.95 1.08 8.16
C GLY A 226 -16.73 0.34 7.06
N ILE A 227 -16.94 0.93 5.87
CA ILE A 227 -17.64 0.29 4.76
C ILE A 227 -16.67 -0.32 3.75
N GLY A 228 -16.46 -1.65 3.85
CA GLY A 228 -15.76 -2.43 2.84
C GLY A 228 -16.69 -2.90 1.71
N ALA A 229 -16.12 -3.58 0.72
CA ALA A 229 -16.85 -4.04 -0.47
C ALA A 229 -18.12 -4.84 -0.11
N LYS A 230 -18.02 -5.79 0.82
CA LYS A 230 -19.15 -6.66 1.21
C LYS A 230 -20.30 -5.85 1.80
N ARG A 231 -20.01 -4.96 2.78
CA ARG A 231 -21.05 -4.11 3.39
C ARG A 231 -21.68 -3.14 2.39
N ARG A 232 -20.89 -2.65 1.44
CA ARG A 232 -21.43 -1.79 0.39
C ARG A 232 -22.49 -2.50 -0.47
N GLU A 233 -22.24 -3.74 -0.87
CA GLU A 233 -23.25 -4.50 -1.66
C GLU A 233 -24.49 -4.78 -0.81
N MET A 234 -24.36 -5.11 0.47
CA MET A 234 -25.50 -5.26 1.39
C MET A 234 -26.33 -3.97 1.50
N LEU A 235 -25.66 -2.83 1.70
CA LEU A 235 -26.35 -1.54 1.80
C LEU A 235 -27.08 -1.18 0.51
N LYS A 236 -26.48 -1.45 -0.64
CA LYS A 236 -27.14 -1.26 -1.95
C LYS A 236 -28.38 -2.13 -2.11
N GLU A 237 -28.32 -3.39 -1.66
CA GLU A 237 -29.47 -4.30 -1.68
C GLU A 237 -30.61 -3.79 -0.78
N LEU A 238 -30.28 -2.99 0.25
CA LEU A 238 -31.24 -2.31 1.11
C LEU A 238 -31.71 -0.93 0.59
N GLY A 239 -31.28 -0.56 -0.65
CA GLY A 239 -31.63 0.72 -1.26
C GLY A 239 -30.78 1.91 -0.80
N ILE A 240 -29.67 1.67 -0.08
CA ILE A 240 -28.74 2.70 0.36
C ILE A 240 -27.56 2.76 -0.62
N HIS A 241 -27.48 3.80 -1.43
CA HIS A 241 -26.54 3.91 -2.54
C HIS A 241 -25.36 4.86 -2.26
N GLY A 242 -25.54 5.82 -1.32
CA GLY A 242 -24.57 6.88 -1.02
C GLY A 242 -24.53 7.29 0.44
N LEU A 243 -23.62 8.24 0.71
CA LEU A 243 -23.44 8.84 2.03
C LEU A 243 -24.75 9.47 2.56
N GLN A 244 -25.47 10.19 1.69
CA GLN A 244 -26.70 10.88 2.09
C GLN A 244 -27.80 9.90 2.49
N ASP A 245 -27.99 8.82 1.72
CA ASP A 245 -28.97 7.78 2.04
C ASP A 245 -28.66 7.13 3.39
N LEU A 246 -27.37 6.81 3.63
CA LEU A 246 -26.94 6.21 4.88
C LEU A 246 -27.10 7.16 6.07
N ALA A 247 -26.78 8.44 5.92
CA ALA A 247 -26.93 9.44 6.97
C ALA A 247 -28.40 9.69 7.33
N ALA A 248 -29.31 9.55 6.36
CA ALA A 248 -30.75 9.68 6.54
C ALA A 248 -31.42 8.43 7.11
N ALA A 249 -30.75 7.27 7.05
CA ALA A 249 -31.32 5.99 7.49
C ALA A 249 -31.65 6.00 8.99
N ASP A 250 -32.72 5.31 9.35
CA ASP A 250 -33.02 4.96 10.73
C ASP A 250 -32.04 3.86 11.20
N PRO A 251 -31.27 4.08 12.28
CA PRO A 251 -30.20 3.18 12.69
C PRO A 251 -30.71 1.82 13.19
N ASP A 252 -31.88 1.78 13.85
CA ASP A 252 -32.43 0.55 14.42
C ASP A 252 -33.10 -0.29 13.36
N ARG A 253 -33.85 0.35 12.45
CA ARG A 253 -34.41 -0.30 11.28
C ARG A 253 -33.30 -0.89 10.39
N LEU A 254 -32.22 -0.13 10.15
CA LEU A 254 -31.10 -0.60 9.35
C LEU A 254 -30.40 -1.77 10.03
N ALA A 255 -30.23 -1.75 11.38
CA ALA A 255 -29.65 -2.85 12.12
C ALA A 255 -30.44 -4.15 11.89
N GLY A 256 -31.75 -4.14 12.11
CA GLY A 256 -32.61 -5.30 11.85
C GLY A 256 -32.59 -5.78 10.40
N GLN A 257 -32.49 -4.88 9.42
CA GLN A 257 -32.35 -5.25 8.03
C GLN A 257 -30.98 -5.88 7.69
N MET A 258 -29.91 -5.44 8.34
CA MET A 258 -28.56 -5.97 8.11
C MET A 258 -28.30 -7.31 8.82
N GLU A 259 -29.03 -7.63 9.88
CA GLU A 259 -28.94 -8.91 10.59
C GLU A 259 -29.21 -10.12 9.68
N ARG A 260 -30.06 -9.98 8.65
CA ARG A 260 -30.30 -11.02 7.65
C ARG A 260 -29.04 -11.46 6.87
N PHE A 261 -27.99 -10.62 6.85
CA PHE A 261 -26.69 -10.94 6.26
C PHE A 261 -25.69 -11.50 7.28
N GLY A 262 -26.08 -11.54 8.55
CA GLY A 262 -25.31 -11.98 9.69
C GLY A 262 -25.36 -10.98 10.84
N GLU A 263 -25.50 -11.47 12.06
CA GLU A 263 -25.64 -10.68 13.31
C GLU A 263 -24.58 -9.58 13.44
N GLN A 264 -23.32 -9.89 13.14
CA GLN A 264 -22.20 -8.93 13.17
C GLN A 264 -22.39 -7.73 12.21
N HIS A 265 -23.32 -7.78 11.28
CA HIS A 265 -23.61 -6.67 10.38
C HIS A 265 -24.68 -5.75 10.97
N GLY A 266 -25.63 -6.28 11.73
CA GLY A 266 -26.60 -5.51 12.50
C GLY A 266 -25.93 -4.67 13.60
N GLU A 267 -25.02 -5.29 14.36
CA GLU A 267 -24.26 -4.62 15.44
C GLU A 267 -23.56 -3.33 15.00
N VAL A 268 -23.01 -3.30 13.78
CA VAL A 268 -22.27 -2.13 13.28
C VAL A 268 -23.16 -1.08 12.60
N ALA A 269 -24.41 -1.38 12.31
CA ALA A 269 -25.29 -0.50 11.52
C ALA A 269 -25.45 0.89 12.15
N ARG A 270 -25.71 0.95 13.47
CA ARG A 270 -25.81 2.21 14.21
C ARG A 270 -24.54 3.05 14.09
N THR A 271 -23.37 2.40 14.21
CA THR A 271 -22.07 3.08 14.07
C THR A 271 -21.85 3.61 12.66
N LEU A 272 -22.28 2.87 11.62
CA LEU A 272 -22.17 3.33 10.24
C LEU A 272 -23.06 4.53 9.93
N VAL A 273 -24.31 4.53 10.43
CA VAL A 273 -25.22 5.69 10.30
C VAL A 273 -24.64 6.90 11.00
N ALA A 274 -24.16 6.74 12.23
CA ALA A 274 -23.55 7.83 12.99
C ALA A 274 -22.27 8.36 12.30
N GLN A 275 -21.43 7.48 11.74
CA GLN A 275 -20.25 7.88 10.94
C GLN A 275 -20.66 8.65 9.69
N ALA A 276 -21.70 8.20 8.99
CA ALA A 276 -22.21 8.90 7.80
C ALA A 276 -22.76 10.30 8.15
N ARG A 277 -23.47 10.45 9.26
CA ARG A 277 -23.94 11.74 9.76
C ARG A 277 -22.78 12.66 10.10
N CYS A 278 -21.80 12.17 10.87
CA CYS A 278 -20.60 12.92 11.22
C CYS A 278 -19.86 13.43 9.95
N GLN A 279 -19.72 12.58 8.92
CA GLN A 279 -19.09 12.97 7.66
C GLN A 279 -19.91 13.95 6.83
N ARG A 280 -21.25 13.78 6.78
CA ARG A 280 -22.16 14.69 6.09
C ARG A 280 -22.13 16.10 6.71
N ASP A 281 -22.15 16.14 8.04
CA ASP A 281 -22.26 17.39 8.80
C ASP A 281 -20.89 18.09 8.98
N GLY A 282 -19.79 17.37 8.67
CA GLY A 282 -18.44 17.90 8.78
C GLY A 282 -17.97 18.18 10.21
N GLN A 283 -18.71 17.72 11.21
CA GLN A 283 -18.44 17.99 12.62
C GLN A 283 -17.95 16.75 13.35
N PRO A 284 -16.86 16.84 14.14
CA PRO A 284 -16.40 15.76 14.98
C PRO A 284 -17.37 15.52 16.14
N GLU A 285 -17.60 14.25 16.47
CA GLU A 285 -18.44 13.83 17.57
C GLU A 285 -17.60 13.22 18.68
N ARG A 286 -17.74 13.71 19.90
CA ARG A 286 -17.10 13.14 21.08
C ARG A 286 -17.84 11.87 21.50
N LEU A 287 -17.11 10.77 21.70
CA LEU A 287 -17.65 9.46 22.11
C LEU A 287 -17.45 9.21 23.61
N GLN A 288 -16.37 9.74 24.20
CA GLN A 288 -16.07 9.58 25.62
C GLN A 288 -15.71 10.93 26.25
N ASN A 289 -16.24 11.19 27.42
CA ASN A 289 -16.00 12.42 28.18
C ASN A 289 -14.87 12.23 29.23
N THR A 290 -13.79 11.57 28.82
CA THR A 290 -12.57 11.38 29.62
C THR A 290 -11.38 12.00 28.91
N HIS A 291 -10.27 12.17 29.63
CA HIS A 291 -9.00 12.55 29.01
C HIS A 291 -8.51 11.44 28.07
N ALA A 292 -8.22 11.80 26.84
CA ALA A 292 -7.77 10.80 25.85
C ALA A 292 -6.32 10.33 26.09
N LEU A 293 -5.49 11.18 26.70
CA LEU A 293 -4.05 10.95 26.94
C LEU A 293 -3.69 11.27 28.41
N PRO A 294 -4.23 10.56 29.40
CA PRO A 294 -3.94 10.82 30.81
C PRO A 294 -2.45 10.58 31.14
N GLU A 295 -1.74 9.76 30.38
CA GLU A 295 -0.31 9.46 30.56
C GLU A 295 0.59 10.69 30.36
N LEU A 296 0.10 11.73 29.69
CA LEU A 296 0.83 12.97 29.46
C LEU A 296 0.64 13.99 30.59
N MET A 297 -0.31 13.76 31.50
CA MET A 297 -0.58 14.69 32.60
C MET A 297 0.58 14.63 33.61
N GLY A 298 1.32 15.75 33.74
CA GLY A 298 2.48 15.83 34.63
C GLY A 298 3.73 15.09 34.15
N ALA A 299 3.75 14.59 32.91
CA ALA A 299 4.92 13.96 32.35
C ALA A 299 6.05 14.98 32.10
N PRO A 300 7.32 14.65 32.38
CA PRO A 300 8.45 15.58 32.16
C PRO A 300 8.78 15.77 30.68
N GLY A 301 8.11 15.03 29.81
CA GLY A 301 8.23 15.08 28.35
C GLY A 301 7.59 13.86 27.71
N VAL A 302 7.64 13.79 26.39
CA VAL A 302 7.09 12.72 25.58
C VAL A 302 8.04 12.33 24.44
N LEU A 303 8.07 11.07 24.11
CA LEU A 303 8.75 10.53 22.92
C LEU A 303 7.71 10.18 21.87
N LEU A 304 7.81 10.77 20.68
CA LEU A 304 6.99 10.40 19.51
C LEU A 304 7.81 9.43 18.69
N TYR A 305 7.27 8.25 18.45
CA TYR A 305 7.98 7.13 17.85
C TYR A 305 7.33 6.69 16.53
N ASP A 306 8.14 6.56 15.51
CA ASP A 306 7.74 6.07 14.19
C ASP A 306 8.86 5.23 13.56
N ILE A 307 8.50 4.27 12.70
CA ILE A 307 9.43 3.34 12.05
C ILE A 307 9.34 3.37 10.53
N GLU A 308 10.47 3.04 9.89
CA GLU A 308 10.50 2.73 8.47
C GLU A 308 10.98 1.29 8.25
N SER A 309 10.23 0.57 7.41
CA SER A 309 10.44 -0.87 7.22
C SER A 309 10.59 -1.27 5.77
N ASP A 310 11.40 -2.32 5.52
CA ASP A 310 11.35 -3.10 4.29
C ASP A 310 10.53 -4.38 4.54
N PRO A 311 9.26 -4.42 4.11
CA PRO A 311 8.39 -5.57 4.37
C PRO A 311 8.83 -6.84 3.63
N ASP A 312 9.56 -6.72 2.51
CA ASP A 312 10.08 -7.84 1.75
C ASP A 312 11.27 -8.46 2.47
N ALA A 313 12.15 -7.63 3.05
CA ALA A 313 13.27 -8.06 3.88
C ALA A 313 12.82 -8.43 5.31
N ARG A 314 11.59 -8.05 5.73
CA ARG A 314 11.11 -8.12 7.12
C ARG A 314 12.07 -7.42 8.08
N HIS A 315 12.49 -6.24 7.72
CA HIS A 315 13.51 -5.49 8.39
C HIS A 315 13.04 -4.06 8.66
N ASP A 316 12.97 -3.69 9.92
CA ASP A 316 12.72 -2.33 10.35
C ASP A 316 14.06 -1.60 10.34
N PHE A 317 14.32 -0.79 9.32
CA PHE A 317 15.65 -0.21 9.09
C PHE A 317 15.86 1.12 9.82
N LEU A 318 14.78 1.79 10.26
CA LEU A 318 14.85 3.05 11.01
C LEU A 318 13.85 3.04 12.14
N HIS A 319 14.34 3.37 13.34
CA HIS A 319 13.54 3.71 14.51
C HIS A 319 13.76 5.20 14.81
N GLY A 320 12.76 6.02 14.52
CA GLY A 320 12.84 7.46 14.73
C GLY A 320 12.11 7.90 15.99
N PHE A 321 12.74 8.75 16.78
CA PHE A 321 12.15 9.37 17.96
C PHE A 321 12.20 10.88 17.86
N TRP A 322 11.07 11.53 18.05
CA TRP A 322 11.03 12.97 18.27
C TRP A 322 10.78 13.23 19.75
N ARG A 323 11.81 13.71 20.46
CA ARG A 323 11.76 14.02 21.88
C ARG A 323 11.18 15.41 22.07
N LEU A 324 10.15 15.52 22.91
CA LEU A 324 9.51 16.79 23.27
C LEU A 324 9.43 16.91 24.80
N PRO A 325 10.23 17.77 25.44
CA PRO A 325 10.19 18.00 26.87
C PRO A 325 9.07 18.97 27.26
N THR A 326 8.75 19.02 28.54
CA THR A 326 7.92 20.07 29.14
C THR A 326 8.80 21.16 29.77
N GLN A 327 8.26 22.37 29.86
CA GLN A 327 8.83 23.48 30.63
C GLN A 327 8.47 23.35 32.12
N ALA A 328 9.03 24.22 32.96
CA ALA A 328 8.74 24.23 34.38
C ALA A 328 7.27 24.53 34.72
N ASP A 329 6.56 25.23 33.84
CA ASP A 329 5.13 25.52 33.96
C ASP A 329 4.23 24.38 33.43
N GLY A 330 4.80 23.27 32.99
CA GLY A 330 4.09 22.14 32.42
C GLY A 330 3.71 22.28 30.93
N SER A 331 4.04 23.40 30.28
CA SER A 331 3.82 23.58 28.84
C SER A 331 4.86 22.81 28.01
N TRP A 332 4.50 22.45 26.76
CA TRP A 332 5.40 21.70 25.87
C TRP A 332 6.45 22.60 25.22
N ASP A 333 7.74 22.25 25.38
CA ASP A 333 8.85 23.03 24.80
C ASP A 333 9.18 22.55 23.39
N ILE A 334 8.48 23.08 22.39
CA ILE A 334 8.72 22.78 20.99
C ILE A 334 10.13 23.22 20.53
N SER A 335 10.70 24.27 21.16
CA SER A 335 12.02 24.79 20.79
C SER A 335 13.17 23.86 21.22
N ALA A 336 12.97 23.15 22.34
CA ALA A 336 13.91 22.14 22.84
C ALA A 336 13.67 20.74 22.24
N ALA A 337 12.68 20.59 21.39
CA ALA A 337 12.42 19.31 20.73
C ALA A 337 13.59 18.86 19.83
N ARG A 338 13.91 17.58 19.86
CA ARG A 338 15.03 17.01 19.08
C ARG A 338 14.61 15.69 18.45
N TYR A 339 15.02 15.48 17.19
CA TYR A 339 14.82 14.24 16.49
C TYR A 339 16.06 13.33 16.59
N GLN A 340 15.83 12.07 16.93
CA GLN A 340 16.85 11.03 17.08
C GLN A 340 16.56 9.86 16.16
N PRO A 341 17.22 9.75 14.99
CA PRO A 341 17.17 8.57 14.15
C PRO A 341 18.09 7.46 14.65
N LEU A 342 17.61 6.23 14.69
CA LEU A 342 18.37 5.04 15.02
C LEU A 342 18.26 4.05 13.85
N LEU A 343 19.34 3.92 13.07
CA LEU A 343 19.39 3.03 11.91
C LEU A 343 19.87 1.63 12.31
N VAL A 344 19.22 0.62 11.71
CA VAL A 344 19.69 -0.76 11.73
C VAL A 344 20.53 -0.98 10.47
N LEU A 345 21.85 -0.90 10.61
CA LEU A 345 22.81 -1.07 9.53
C LEU A 345 23.26 -2.54 9.43
N ALA A 346 23.40 -3.06 8.21
CA ALA A 346 23.78 -4.45 7.99
C ALA A 346 25.15 -4.79 8.61
N GLU A 347 26.11 -3.85 8.56
CA GLU A 347 27.46 -4.02 9.12
C GLU A 347 27.51 -4.04 10.66
N HIS A 348 26.47 -3.54 11.32
CA HIS A 348 26.41 -3.46 12.79
C HIS A 348 25.32 -4.34 13.40
N GLY A 349 24.38 -4.78 12.61
CA GLY A 349 23.26 -5.61 13.02
C GLY A 349 22.24 -4.89 13.92
N GLU A 350 21.16 -5.59 14.22
CA GLU A 350 20.06 -5.11 15.05
C GLU A 350 20.50 -4.90 16.51
N GLN A 351 21.42 -5.71 17.02
CA GLN A 351 21.93 -5.61 18.38
C GLN A 351 22.55 -4.23 18.69
N ARG A 352 23.34 -3.69 17.78
CA ARG A 352 23.93 -2.36 17.93
C ARG A 352 22.89 -1.25 17.97
N CYS A 353 21.86 -1.36 17.13
CA CYS A 353 20.74 -0.44 17.13
C CYS A 353 20.00 -0.51 18.47
N TRP A 354 19.71 -1.74 18.95
CA TRP A 354 19.06 -1.96 20.25
C TRP A 354 19.83 -1.34 21.40
N GLN A 355 21.14 -1.56 21.50
CA GLN A 355 21.98 -0.96 22.56
C GLN A 355 21.93 0.57 22.59
N ARG A 356 21.80 1.21 21.43
CA ARG A 356 21.63 2.67 21.33
C ARG A 356 20.24 3.10 21.75
N LEU A 357 19.22 2.34 21.32
CA LEU A 357 17.82 2.58 21.63
C LEU A 357 17.58 2.41 23.14
N ASP A 358 18.04 1.33 23.73
CA ASP A 358 17.91 1.04 25.16
C ASP A 358 18.51 2.16 26.01
N ARG A 359 19.74 2.60 25.69
CA ARG A 359 20.36 3.76 26.35
C ARG A 359 19.55 5.05 26.17
N TYR A 360 19.00 5.27 24.98
CA TYR A 360 18.16 6.43 24.72
C TYR A 360 16.86 6.40 25.55
N LEU A 361 16.24 5.24 25.69
CA LEU A 361 15.03 5.04 26.50
C LEU A 361 15.32 5.15 28.00
N ALA A 362 16.51 4.72 28.46
CA ALA A 362 16.93 4.84 29.85
C ALA A 362 17.16 6.31 30.25
N VAL A 363 17.75 7.15 29.38
CA VAL A 363 17.90 8.60 29.62
C VAL A 363 16.54 9.32 29.74
N HIS A 364 15.50 8.75 29.15
CA HIS A 364 14.14 9.27 29.18
C HIS A 364 13.20 8.31 29.96
N GLU A 365 13.70 7.82 31.10
CA GLU A 365 12.91 6.93 31.96
C GLU A 365 11.60 7.61 32.38
N GLY A 366 10.50 6.84 32.38
CA GLY A 366 9.17 7.34 32.73
C GLY A 366 8.47 8.20 31.68
N TRP A 367 9.15 8.63 30.60
CA TRP A 367 8.46 9.38 29.54
C TRP A 367 7.54 8.47 28.75
N PRO A 368 6.27 8.86 28.51
CA PRO A 368 5.38 8.18 27.60
C PRO A 368 5.95 8.12 26.17
N ILE A 369 5.69 7.01 25.46
CA ILE A 369 6.10 6.80 24.07
C ILE A 369 4.86 6.73 23.20
N LEU A 370 4.56 7.82 22.50
CA LEU A 370 3.41 7.89 21.62
C LEU A 370 3.78 7.38 20.23
N HIS A 371 2.91 6.55 19.68
CA HIS A 371 3.00 6.04 18.32
C HIS A 371 1.61 6.04 17.66
N TYR A 372 1.55 5.80 16.35
CA TYR A 372 0.28 5.87 15.63
C TYR A 372 -0.09 4.54 14.96
N GLY A 373 -0.71 3.64 15.73
CA GLY A 373 -1.13 2.30 15.30
C GLY A 373 -0.30 1.19 15.94
N GLU A 374 -0.61 -0.05 15.61
CA GLU A 374 -0.01 -1.23 16.25
C GLU A 374 1.41 -1.57 15.73
N THR A 375 1.77 -1.07 14.56
CA THR A 375 3.00 -1.49 13.85
C THR A 375 4.24 -1.16 14.66
N GLU A 376 4.32 0.05 15.20
CA GLU A 376 5.45 0.58 15.95
C GLU A 376 5.64 -0.16 17.27
N SER A 377 4.56 -0.35 18.03
CA SER A 377 4.62 -1.08 19.30
C SER A 377 5.01 -2.55 19.11
N LEU A 378 4.49 -3.20 18.08
CA LEU A 378 4.86 -4.57 17.72
C LEU A 378 6.32 -4.68 17.26
N ALA A 379 6.82 -3.73 16.49
CA ALA A 379 8.20 -3.68 16.02
C ALA A 379 9.16 -3.56 17.21
N LEU A 380 8.93 -2.59 18.08
CA LEU A 380 9.76 -2.34 19.26
C LEU A 380 9.77 -3.52 20.22
N ARG A 381 8.58 -4.08 20.51
CA ARG A 381 8.45 -5.27 21.34
C ARG A 381 9.19 -6.47 20.76
N ARG A 382 8.99 -6.79 19.49
CA ARG A 382 9.67 -7.90 18.82
C ARG A 382 11.18 -7.72 18.77
N MET A 383 11.67 -6.49 18.61
CA MET A 383 13.08 -6.19 18.66
C MET A 383 13.64 -6.47 20.07
N ALA A 384 12.99 -5.97 21.12
CA ALA A 384 13.36 -6.24 22.51
C ALA A 384 13.40 -7.74 22.84
N GLU A 385 12.37 -8.48 22.41
CA GLU A 385 12.28 -9.95 22.58
C GLU A 385 13.46 -10.67 21.89
N ARG A 386 13.81 -10.28 20.64
CA ARG A 386 14.96 -10.86 19.92
C ARG A 386 16.31 -10.55 20.57
N GLN A 387 16.39 -9.44 21.30
CA GLN A 387 17.62 -9.05 22.04
C GLN A 387 17.66 -9.64 23.45
N GLY A 388 16.69 -10.47 23.84
CA GLY A 388 16.68 -11.17 25.13
C GLY A 388 16.37 -10.28 26.33
N VAL A 389 15.60 -9.22 26.13
CA VAL A 389 15.16 -8.32 27.22
C VAL A 389 14.30 -9.11 28.20
N ALA A 390 14.58 -8.99 29.49
CA ALA A 390 13.84 -9.68 30.54
C ALA A 390 12.35 -9.29 30.54
N GLU A 391 11.45 -10.24 30.83
CA GLU A 391 10.00 -10.04 30.75
C GLU A 391 9.52 -8.83 31.57
N GLN A 392 10.09 -8.62 32.74
CA GLN A 392 9.75 -7.48 33.60
C GLN A 392 10.13 -6.13 32.95
N GLN A 393 11.31 -6.03 32.33
CA GLN A 393 11.72 -4.85 31.60
C GLN A 393 10.88 -4.61 30.35
N LEU A 394 10.52 -5.70 29.67
CA LEU A 394 9.63 -5.63 28.52
C LEU A 394 8.23 -5.12 28.92
N LYS A 395 7.68 -5.58 30.04
CA LYS A 395 6.41 -5.06 30.58
C LYS A 395 6.49 -3.57 30.91
N LEU A 396 7.59 -3.10 31.52
CA LEU A 396 7.80 -1.67 31.80
C LEU A 396 7.90 -0.85 30.52
N LEU A 397 8.59 -1.35 29.51
CA LEU A 397 8.67 -0.69 28.21
C LEU A 397 7.28 -0.61 27.55
N CYS A 398 6.54 -1.71 27.53
CA CYS A 398 5.19 -1.76 26.95
C CYS A 398 4.20 -0.84 27.67
N ALA A 399 4.32 -0.65 28.97
CA ALA A 399 3.46 0.24 29.74
C ALA A 399 3.65 1.74 29.37
N ARG A 400 4.77 2.10 28.78
CA ARG A 400 5.04 3.46 28.28
C ARG A 400 4.45 3.72 26.89
N LEU A 401 4.10 2.65 26.13
CA LEU A 401 3.61 2.78 24.77
C LEU A 401 2.14 3.21 24.74
N VAL A 402 1.85 4.29 24.04
CA VAL A 402 0.51 4.87 23.93
C VAL A 402 0.13 4.98 22.44
N ASP A 403 -0.86 4.21 22.03
CA ASP A 403 -1.38 4.25 20.65
C ASP A 403 -2.35 5.41 20.47
N VAL A 404 -1.88 6.49 19.86
CA VAL A 404 -2.68 7.69 19.56
C VAL A 404 -3.83 7.38 18.60
N HIS A 405 -3.65 6.46 17.64
CA HIS A 405 -4.73 6.04 16.74
C HIS A 405 -5.89 5.38 17.51
N ALA A 406 -5.57 4.49 18.46
CA ALA A 406 -6.58 3.86 19.30
C ALA A 406 -7.32 4.91 20.16
N ARG A 407 -6.58 5.90 20.70
CA ARG A 407 -7.15 7.00 21.49
C ARG A 407 -8.10 7.88 20.66
N VAL A 408 -7.71 8.25 19.45
CA VAL A 408 -8.61 8.97 18.52
C VAL A 408 -9.89 8.18 18.32
N ARG A 409 -9.82 6.90 18.00
CA ARG A 409 -10.98 6.08 17.67
C ARG A 409 -11.90 5.80 18.86
N SER A 410 -11.36 5.70 20.06
CA SER A 410 -12.16 5.47 21.27
C SER A 410 -12.86 6.73 21.76
N HIS A 411 -12.27 7.91 21.57
CA HIS A 411 -12.78 9.15 22.12
C HIS A 411 -13.55 10.00 21.10
N TRP A 412 -13.30 9.80 19.79
CA TRP A 412 -13.86 10.66 18.75
C TRP A 412 -14.34 9.90 17.52
N ARG A 413 -15.47 10.35 16.99
CA ARG A 413 -15.88 10.09 15.62
C ARG A 413 -15.54 11.32 14.79
N LEU A 414 -14.68 11.14 13.77
CA LEU A 414 -14.19 12.23 12.92
C LEU A 414 -14.92 12.25 11.57
N PRO A 415 -15.12 13.43 10.96
CA PRO A 415 -15.73 13.54 9.64
C PRO A 415 -14.77 13.14 8.52
N LEU A 416 -14.13 11.98 8.66
CA LEU A 416 -13.09 11.47 7.77
C LEU A 416 -13.43 10.06 7.26
N ASN A 417 -13.00 9.77 6.04
CA ASN A 417 -13.10 8.45 5.44
C ASN A 417 -12.01 7.47 5.92
N SER A 418 -10.98 7.98 6.59
CA SER A 418 -9.86 7.20 7.11
C SER A 418 -9.34 7.82 8.40
N TYR A 419 -8.99 6.97 9.36
CA TYR A 419 -8.35 7.37 10.62
C TYR A 419 -6.82 7.21 10.59
N GLY A 420 -6.23 6.97 9.41
CA GLY A 420 -4.76 6.92 9.27
C GLY A 420 -4.11 8.26 9.58
N LEU A 421 -2.85 8.26 10.05
CA LEU A 421 -2.11 9.44 10.49
C LEU A 421 -2.22 10.61 9.51
N LYS A 422 -1.98 10.36 8.21
CA LYS A 422 -2.03 11.42 7.18
C LYS A 422 -3.40 12.09 7.07
N ALA A 423 -4.48 11.32 7.22
CA ALA A 423 -5.83 11.88 7.12
C ALA A 423 -6.16 12.73 8.36
N VAL A 424 -5.89 12.21 9.56
CA VAL A 424 -6.22 12.90 10.82
C VAL A 424 -5.34 14.12 11.04
N ALA A 425 -4.02 14.01 10.85
CA ALA A 425 -3.10 15.13 11.02
C ALA A 425 -3.34 16.25 9.98
N ALA A 426 -3.61 15.90 8.72
CA ALA A 426 -3.95 16.88 7.70
C ALA A 426 -5.28 17.61 8.00
N TRP A 427 -6.26 16.92 8.56
CA TRP A 427 -7.52 17.51 9.01
C TRP A 427 -7.28 18.52 10.14
N GLN A 428 -6.28 18.26 11.03
CA GLN A 428 -5.82 19.19 12.06
C GLN A 428 -4.94 20.35 11.52
N GLY A 429 -4.74 20.43 10.21
CA GLY A 429 -3.93 21.47 9.58
C GLY A 429 -2.44 21.17 9.48
N PHE A 430 -1.99 19.99 9.93
CA PHE A 430 -0.57 19.59 9.78
C PHE A 430 -0.18 19.45 8.31
N ARG A 431 1.04 19.90 7.98
CA ARG A 431 1.61 19.80 6.64
C ARG A 431 2.99 19.16 6.71
N TRP A 432 3.19 18.11 5.92
CA TRP A 432 4.50 17.48 5.72
C TRP A 432 5.39 18.41 4.91
N SER A 433 6.67 18.50 5.30
CA SER A 433 7.67 19.30 4.57
C SER A 433 7.95 18.73 3.17
N GLN A 434 7.75 17.42 2.98
CA GLN A 434 7.91 16.72 1.71
C GLN A 434 6.54 16.37 1.13
N ASN A 435 6.05 17.19 0.20
CA ASN A 435 4.72 16.99 -0.38
C ASN A 435 4.66 15.73 -1.27
N GLY A 436 3.63 14.90 -1.07
CA GLY A 436 3.38 13.69 -1.86
C GLY A 436 4.28 12.49 -1.54
N VAL A 437 5.14 12.60 -0.52
CA VAL A 437 5.99 11.50 -0.05
C VAL A 437 5.18 10.53 0.82
N ASP A 438 5.50 9.24 0.69
CA ASP A 438 4.92 8.14 1.46
C ASP A 438 6.00 7.11 1.84
N GLY A 439 5.68 6.09 2.63
CA GLY A 439 6.62 5.04 3.03
C GLY A 439 7.26 4.28 1.86
N ALA A 440 6.63 4.25 0.68
CA ALA A 440 7.26 3.68 -0.51
C ALA A 440 8.45 4.52 -1.01
N HIS A 441 8.42 5.84 -0.80
CA HIS A 441 9.57 6.70 -1.09
C HIS A 441 10.70 6.45 -0.08
N ALA A 442 10.40 6.34 1.23
CA ALA A 442 11.38 6.03 2.24
C ALA A 442 12.10 4.70 1.93
N LEU A 443 11.34 3.66 1.60
CA LEU A 443 11.90 2.37 1.19
C LEU A 443 12.73 2.46 -0.10
N LEU A 444 12.27 3.22 -1.10
CA LEU A 444 13.03 3.42 -2.35
C LEU A 444 14.35 4.12 -2.08
N TRP A 445 14.35 5.20 -1.29
CA TRP A 445 15.57 5.91 -0.90
C TRP A 445 16.52 5.07 -0.06
N TRP A 446 15.98 4.24 0.85
CA TRP A 446 16.76 3.28 1.62
C TRP A 446 17.52 2.30 0.72
N ARG A 447 16.81 1.67 -0.25
CA ARG A 447 17.41 0.74 -1.21
C ARG A 447 18.43 1.43 -2.14
N GLN A 448 18.18 2.68 -2.53
CA GLN A 448 19.13 3.49 -3.30
C GLN A 448 20.39 3.82 -2.49
N TRP A 449 20.23 4.13 -1.22
CA TRP A 449 21.35 4.42 -0.32
C TRP A 449 22.22 3.18 -0.08
N GLN A 450 21.62 2.02 0.10
CA GLN A 450 22.36 0.75 0.24
C GLN A 450 23.09 0.32 -1.05
N GLY A 451 22.83 0.95 -2.17
CA GLY A 451 23.48 0.63 -3.45
C GLY A 451 22.93 -0.61 -4.17
N ASP A 452 21.76 -1.09 -3.80
CA ASP A 452 21.10 -2.28 -4.35
C ASP A 452 20.41 -2.04 -5.72
N GLY A 453 20.71 -0.96 -6.43
CA GLY A 453 20.13 -0.63 -7.71
C GLY A 453 21.14 -0.45 -8.84
N PRO A 454 20.71 -0.47 -10.11
CA PRO A 454 21.58 -0.27 -11.28
C PRO A 454 22.23 1.12 -11.34
N THR A 455 21.77 2.06 -10.53
CA THR A 455 22.34 3.39 -10.31
C THR A 455 23.09 3.43 -9.00
N ARG A 456 24.31 2.92 -8.99
CA ARG A 456 25.27 2.94 -7.86
C ARG A 456 25.71 4.37 -7.41
N ARG A 457 25.02 5.40 -7.82
CA ARG A 457 25.13 6.75 -7.25
C ARG A 457 24.01 6.92 -6.24
N GLY A 458 24.16 6.26 -5.08
CA GLY A 458 23.33 6.52 -3.93
C GLY A 458 23.25 8.03 -3.73
N SER A 459 22.06 8.61 -3.80
CA SER A 459 21.90 10.01 -3.50
C SER A 459 22.45 10.23 -2.09
N ALA A 460 23.52 11.05 -1.94
CA ALA A 460 24.07 11.41 -0.64
C ALA A 460 22.98 11.97 0.29
N ASN A 461 21.89 12.46 -0.28
CA ASN A 461 20.76 13.05 0.43
C ASN A 461 19.65 12.04 0.81
N ALA A 462 19.74 10.77 0.37
CA ALA A 462 18.67 9.79 0.58
C ALA A 462 18.33 9.59 2.06
N LEU A 463 19.33 9.45 2.93
CA LEU A 463 19.11 9.37 4.39
C LEU A 463 18.48 10.64 4.94
N GLY A 464 18.92 11.81 4.49
CA GLY A 464 18.34 13.09 4.89
C GLY A 464 16.86 13.18 4.54
N TRP A 465 16.45 12.68 3.37
CA TRP A 465 15.04 12.63 2.98
C TRP A 465 14.24 11.65 3.84
N ILE A 466 14.79 10.47 4.11
CA ILE A 466 14.16 9.47 4.99
C ILE A 466 13.98 10.05 6.41
N PHE A 467 15.02 10.66 6.97
CA PHE A 467 14.96 11.26 8.31
C PHE A 467 13.97 12.42 8.38
N THR A 468 13.87 13.22 7.32
CA THR A 468 12.91 14.32 7.24
C THR A 468 11.48 13.76 7.22
N TYR A 469 11.23 12.71 6.42
CA TYR A 469 9.92 12.07 6.32
C TYR A 469 9.49 11.45 7.66
N ASN A 470 10.33 10.62 8.26
CA ASN A 470 10.05 9.95 9.55
C ASN A 470 9.90 10.96 10.70
N ARG A 471 10.73 12.00 10.73
CA ARG A 471 10.58 13.10 11.72
C ARG A 471 9.22 13.80 11.56
N ASP A 472 8.78 14.02 10.33
CA ASP A 472 7.50 14.67 10.08
C ASP A 472 6.33 13.74 10.47
N ASP A 473 6.44 12.42 10.34
CA ASP A 473 5.44 11.47 10.83
C ASP A 473 5.39 11.45 12.38
N CYS A 474 6.53 11.53 13.07
CA CYS A 474 6.56 11.76 14.52
C CYS A 474 5.86 13.08 14.92
N ARG A 475 6.13 14.18 14.21
CA ARG A 475 5.50 15.49 14.45
C ARG A 475 4.01 15.49 14.12
N ALA A 476 3.59 14.74 13.10
CA ALA A 476 2.19 14.54 12.77
C ALA A 476 1.45 13.81 13.89
N THR A 477 2.09 12.78 14.48
CA THR A 477 1.56 12.08 15.66
C THR A 477 1.39 13.03 16.83
N TRP A 478 2.37 13.92 17.06
CA TRP A 478 2.22 14.99 18.06
C TRP A 478 1.06 15.95 17.75
N ALA A 479 0.92 16.39 16.51
CA ALA A 479 -0.17 17.31 16.15
C ALA A 479 -1.56 16.71 16.48
N VAL A 480 -1.72 15.40 16.30
CA VAL A 480 -2.95 14.69 16.69
C VAL A 480 -3.06 14.58 18.21
N ALA A 481 -1.97 14.26 18.91
CA ALA A 481 -1.96 14.16 20.38
C ALA A 481 -2.25 15.53 21.04
N ASP A 482 -1.66 16.61 20.55
CA ASP A 482 -1.87 17.98 21.02
C ASP A 482 -3.34 18.42 20.80
N TRP A 483 -3.94 18.03 19.66
CA TRP A 483 -5.36 18.25 19.46
C TRP A 483 -6.21 17.50 20.49
N LEU A 484 -5.91 16.22 20.79
CA LEU A 484 -6.61 15.44 21.82
C LEU A 484 -6.48 16.08 23.21
N LEU A 485 -5.32 16.64 23.56
CA LEU A 485 -5.06 17.30 24.84
C LEU A 485 -5.88 18.60 25.01
N ARG A 486 -6.07 19.34 23.92
CA ARG A 486 -6.89 20.57 23.93
C ARG A 486 -8.38 20.29 24.06
N GLN A 487 -8.83 19.06 23.85
CA GLN A 487 -10.22 18.65 23.99
C GLN A 487 -10.53 18.31 25.45
N THR A 488 -10.68 19.35 26.29
CA THR A 488 -11.03 19.15 27.71
C THR A 488 -12.36 18.41 27.86
N PRO A 489 -12.48 17.49 28.83
CA PRO A 489 -13.78 16.91 29.19
C PRO A 489 -14.77 18.03 29.60
N CYS A 490 -16.03 17.93 29.14
CA CYS A 490 -17.05 18.79 29.69
C CYS A 490 -17.14 18.60 31.22
N SER A 491 -16.88 19.65 32.00
CA SER A 491 -17.20 19.63 33.39
C SER A 491 -18.71 19.38 33.50
N SER A 492 -19.13 18.27 34.11
CA SER A 492 -20.50 18.13 34.59
C SER A 492 -20.77 19.30 35.52
N GLN A 493 -21.60 20.25 35.09
CA GLN A 493 -22.19 21.18 36.04
C GLN A 493 -22.94 20.30 37.04
N SER A 494 -22.33 20.09 38.20
CA SER A 494 -23.06 19.69 39.38
C SER A 494 -24.12 20.77 39.60
N GLY A 495 -25.35 20.46 39.19
CA GLY A 495 -26.50 21.23 39.58
C GLY A 495 -26.64 21.15 41.10
N ASP A 496 -26.01 22.06 41.80
CA ASP A 496 -26.36 22.41 43.14
C ASP A 496 -27.68 23.20 43.08
N GLY A 497 -28.77 22.43 43.10
CA GLY A 497 -30.10 22.91 43.39
C GLY A 497 -30.26 22.91 44.91
N GLY A 498 -29.66 23.90 45.58
CA GLY A 498 -29.92 24.18 46.96
C GLY A 498 -31.19 25.00 47.13
N SER A 499 -32.04 24.52 48.03
CA SER A 499 -33.11 25.15 48.79
C SER A 499 -34.48 25.12 48.17
#